data_9326cc77b516aa5fbd8d88f51b24beac
#
_entry.id   9326cc77b516aa5fbd8d88f51b24beac
#
_cell.length_a   1.000
_cell.length_b   1.000
_cell.length_c   1.000
_cell.angle_alpha   90.00
_cell.angle_beta   90.00
_cell.angle_gamma   90.00
#
_symmetry.space_group_name_H-M   'P 1'
#
loop_
_entity.id
_entity.type
_entity.pdbx_description
1 polymer ?
#
loop_
_entity_poly.entity_id
_entity_poly.type
_entity_poly.pdbx_seq_one_letter_code
_entity_poly.pdbx_strand_id
1 'polypeptide(L)'
;IPGQPFPGFREVFKAAKDAAWGLMLIVIILGGIYGGIFTPTEAAAVAAVYAFFITNYIYRDVGPLAANSGAKGPWLWKAVSVFWHKDTKQTLFDAGKLTIMLLFIIANALILKHVLTEERIPQMITEAMLSADFGPIMFLIVVNILLLIGGQFMEPSGLLIIVAPLVFPIAIALGI
;
A
#
# COMPACT_ATOMS: atom_id res chain seq x y z
N ILE A 1 27.56 -2.06 -18.88
CA ILE A 1 27.93 -1.42 -17.60
C ILE A 1 29.06 -2.26 -17.04
N PRO A 2 30.29 -1.72 -16.86
CA PRO A 2 31.39 -2.49 -16.27
C PRO A 2 30.99 -2.89 -14.84
N GLY A 3 31.06 -4.22 -14.55
CA GLY A 3 30.78 -4.73 -13.24
C GLY A 3 31.75 -4.13 -12.21
N GLN A 4 31.23 -3.52 -11.16
CA GLN A 4 32.09 -3.05 -10.07
C GLN A 4 32.71 -4.27 -9.35
N PRO A 5 33.99 -4.23 -9.02
CA PRO A 5 34.62 -5.31 -8.27
C PRO A 5 33.96 -5.45 -6.90
N PHE A 6 33.90 -6.68 -6.38
CA PHE A 6 33.29 -6.99 -5.09
C PHE A 6 33.96 -6.15 -3.98
N PRO A 7 33.20 -5.31 -3.25
CA PRO A 7 33.77 -4.31 -2.33
C PRO A 7 34.36 -4.90 -1.04
N GLY A 8 34.24 -6.22 -0.84
CA GLY A 8 34.71 -6.91 0.35
C GLY A 8 33.64 -7.06 1.45
N PHE A 9 33.75 -8.14 2.24
CA PHE A 9 32.79 -8.47 3.31
C PHE A 9 32.62 -7.38 4.36
N ARG A 10 33.63 -6.58 4.62
CA ARG A 10 33.58 -5.49 5.60
C ARG A 10 32.61 -4.38 5.14
N GLU A 11 32.64 -4.03 3.85
CA GLU A 11 31.72 -3.02 3.30
C GLU A 11 30.31 -3.54 3.19
N VAL A 12 30.14 -4.82 2.82
CA VAL A 12 28.82 -5.50 2.83
C VAL A 12 28.21 -5.47 4.23
N PHE A 13 29.00 -5.79 5.27
CA PHE A 13 28.52 -5.79 6.64
C PHE A 13 28.16 -4.37 7.12
N LYS A 14 28.95 -3.36 6.73
CA LYS A 14 28.66 -1.97 7.02
C LYS A 14 27.35 -1.52 6.34
N ALA A 15 27.19 -1.81 5.06
CA ALA A 15 25.98 -1.49 4.31
C ALA A 15 24.75 -2.22 4.89
N ALA A 16 24.89 -3.48 5.30
CA ALA A 16 23.83 -4.24 5.95
C ALA A 16 23.42 -3.61 7.30
N LYS A 17 24.38 -3.12 8.09
CA LYS A 17 24.12 -2.40 9.34
C LYS A 17 23.39 -1.08 9.09
N ASP A 18 23.82 -0.33 8.09
CA ASP A 18 23.18 0.94 7.72
C ASP A 18 21.75 0.72 7.18
N ALA A 19 21.54 -0.38 6.43
CA ALA A 19 20.23 -0.77 5.93
C ALA A 19 19.32 -1.44 6.98
N ALA A 20 19.89 -1.90 8.12
CA ALA A 20 19.16 -2.70 9.12
C ALA A 20 17.90 -1.99 9.65
N TRP A 21 17.96 -0.69 9.85
CA TRP A 21 16.81 0.10 10.29
C TRP A 21 15.67 0.11 9.26
N GLY A 22 15.99 0.20 7.97
CA GLY A 22 14.99 0.08 6.90
C GLY A 22 14.44 -1.34 6.78
N LEU A 23 15.29 -2.37 6.90
CA LEU A 23 14.89 -3.77 6.87
C LEU A 23 14.00 -4.14 8.07
N MET A 24 14.21 -3.51 9.23
CA MET A 24 13.37 -3.71 10.41
C MET A 24 11.90 -3.34 10.15
N LEU A 25 11.62 -2.42 9.23
CA LEU A 25 10.26 -2.10 8.81
C LEU A 25 9.53 -3.34 8.26
N ILE A 26 10.21 -4.10 7.42
CA ILE A 26 9.67 -5.35 6.85
C ILE A 26 9.40 -6.36 7.97
N VAL A 27 10.33 -6.49 8.92
CA VAL A 27 10.17 -7.39 10.07
C VAL A 27 8.98 -6.98 10.93
N ILE A 28 8.80 -5.67 11.20
CA ILE A 28 7.66 -5.15 11.97
C ILE A 28 6.35 -5.47 11.26
N ILE A 29 6.24 -5.21 9.96
CA ILE A 29 5.01 -5.43 9.19
C ILE A 29 4.70 -6.91 9.09
N LEU A 30 5.61 -7.69 8.48
CA LEU A 30 5.36 -9.11 8.23
C LEU A 30 5.35 -9.92 9.53
N GLY A 31 6.29 -9.67 10.43
CA GLY A 31 6.35 -10.34 11.72
C GLY A 31 5.14 -10.03 12.59
N GLY A 32 4.67 -8.79 12.59
CA GLY A 32 3.47 -8.38 13.32
C GLY A 32 2.19 -9.00 12.78
N ILE A 33 2.03 -9.05 11.46
CA ILE A 33 0.84 -9.64 10.81
C ILE A 33 0.84 -11.16 10.95
N TYR A 34 1.94 -11.83 10.56
CA TYR A 34 2.01 -13.30 10.62
C TYR A 34 2.11 -13.83 12.05
N GLY A 35 2.66 -13.03 12.98
CA GLY A 35 2.65 -13.33 14.41
C GLY A 35 1.30 -13.12 15.09
N GLY A 36 0.28 -12.62 14.36
CA GLY A 36 -1.06 -12.36 14.88
C GLY A 36 -1.13 -11.22 15.90
N ILE A 37 -0.09 -10.36 15.95
CA ILE A 37 -0.02 -9.23 16.89
C ILE A 37 -0.80 -8.03 16.34
N PHE A 38 -0.71 -7.80 15.03
CA PHE A 38 -1.32 -6.66 14.35
C PHE A 38 -2.20 -7.11 13.19
N THR A 39 -3.31 -6.41 12.99
CA THR A 39 -4.02 -6.41 11.72
C THR A 39 -3.18 -5.66 10.66
N PRO A 40 -3.41 -5.88 9.36
CA PRO A 40 -2.70 -5.14 8.29
C PRO A 40 -2.80 -3.61 8.44
N THR A 41 -3.94 -3.10 8.91
CA THR A 41 -4.15 -1.66 9.12
C THR A 41 -3.33 -1.13 10.29
N GLU A 42 -3.28 -1.88 11.41
CA GLU A 42 -2.46 -1.53 12.57
C GLU A 42 -0.97 -1.61 12.24
N ALA A 43 -0.55 -2.65 11.51
CA ALA A 43 0.83 -2.78 11.04
C ALA A 43 1.25 -1.59 10.15
N ALA A 44 0.36 -1.11 9.27
CA ALA A 44 0.63 0.07 8.45
C ALA A 44 0.79 1.34 9.30
N ALA A 45 -0.04 1.53 10.34
CA ALA A 45 0.07 2.66 11.25
C ALA A 45 1.38 2.63 12.05
N VAL A 46 1.75 1.47 12.60
CA VAL A 46 3.02 1.28 13.33
C VAL A 46 4.20 1.52 12.39
N ALA A 47 4.14 1.00 11.16
CA ALA A 47 5.17 1.19 10.15
C ALA A 47 5.35 2.67 9.78
N ALA A 48 4.27 3.43 9.63
CA ALA A 48 4.32 4.87 9.32
C ALA A 48 4.99 5.65 10.45
N VAL A 49 4.64 5.38 11.71
CA VAL A 49 5.26 5.98 12.89
C VAL A 49 6.74 5.61 12.97
N TYR A 50 7.06 4.33 12.81
CA TYR A 50 8.44 3.85 12.79
C TYR A 50 9.27 4.54 11.69
N ALA A 51 8.77 4.55 10.46
CA ALA A 51 9.45 5.21 9.33
C ALA A 51 9.70 6.69 9.60
N PHE A 52 8.73 7.41 10.16
CA PHE A 52 8.87 8.80 10.55
C PHE A 52 10.04 9.01 11.52
N PHE A 53 10.15 8.19 12.57
CA PHE A 53 11.24 8.28 13.53
C PHE A 53 12.60 7.92 12.92
N ILE A 54 12.68 6.84 12.16
CA ILE A 54 13.94 6.40 11.55
C ILE A 54 14.49 7.46 10.57
N THR A 55 13.63 7.97 9.69
CA THR A 55 14.03 8.96 8.67
C THR A 55 14.50 10.27 9.30
N ASN A 56 13.83 10.75 10.32
CA ASN A 56 14.16 12.05 10.94
C ASN A 56 15.28 11.99 11.97
N TYR A 57 15.36 10.91 12.77
CA TYR A 57 16.28 10.87 13.92
C TYR A 57 17.50 9.98 13.69
N ILE A 58 17.38 8.92 12.91
CA ILE A 58 18.48 7.97 12.65
C ILE A 58 19.19 8.30 11.36
N TYR A 59 18.49 8.25 10.22
CA TYR A 59 19.08 8.56 8.93
C TYR A 59 19.34 10.06 8.76
N ARG A 60 18.47 10.90 9.31
CA ARG A 60 18.55 12.37 9.22
C ARG A 60 18.61 12.84 7.76
N ASP A 61 17.83 12.18 6.91
CA ASP A 61 17.76 12.50 5.49
C ASP A 61 16.85 13.69 5.22
N VAL A 62 15.87 13.91 6.12
CA VAL A 62 14.81 14.91 5.97
C VAL A 62 14.65 15.72 7.27
N GLY A 63 14.14 16.94 7.14
CA GLY A 63 13.79 17.76 8.29
C GLY A 63 14.94 18.56 8.89
N PRO A 64 14.73 19.18 10.06
CA PRO A 64 15.68 20.08 10.70
C PRO A 64 16.93 19.40 11.26
N LEU A 65 16.91 18.07 11.37
CA LEU A 65 18.07 17.26 11.80
C LEU A 65 18.95 16.81 10.64
N ALA A 66 18.53 17.02 9.39
CA ALA A 66 19.30 16.67 8.21
C ALA A 66 20.61 17.47 8.15
N ALA A 67 21.66 16.84 7.64
CA ALA A 67 22.99 17.44 7.54
C ALA A 67 23.00 18.77 6.77
N ASN A 68 22.11 18.91 5.79
CA ASN A 68 21.99 20.09 4.93
C ASN A 68 20.86 21.05 5.34
N SER A 69 20.25 20.89 6.52
CA SER A 69 19.05 21.64 6.91
C SER A 69 19.27 23.12 7.19
N GLY A 70 20.53 23.56 7.36
CA GLY A 70 20.87 24.95 7.74
C GLY A 70 20.27 25.41 9.08
N ALA A 71 19.52 24.56 9.77
CA ALA A 71 18.85 24.88 11.01
C ALA A 71 19.87 25.15 12.13
N LYS A 72 19.82 26.38 12.70
CA LYS A 72 20.62 26.79 13.84
C LYS A 72 19.84 26.57 15.14
N GLY A 73 20.48 26.03 16.17
CA GLY A 73 19.84 25.84 17.48
C GLY A 73 20.25 24.56 18.20
N PRO A 74 19.91 24.44 19.50
CA PRO A 74 20.22 23.25 20.29
C PRO A 74 19.48 22.04 19.75
N TRP A 75 20.07 20.84 19.90
CA TRP A 75 19.56 19.58 19.37
C TRP A 75 18.10 19.27 19.79
N LEU A 76 17.74 19.58 21.03
CA LEU A 76 16.38 19.38 21.55
C LEU A 76 15.33 20.19 20.78
N TRP A 77 15.62 21.45 20.46
CA TRP A 77 14.72 22.29 19.66
C TRP A 77 14.56 21.76 18.23
N LYS A 78 15.65 21.28 17.63
CA LYS A 78 15.62 20.66 16.31
C LYS A 78 14.79 19.37 16.32
N ALA A 79 14.95 18.54 17.37
CA ALA A 79 14.19 17.30 17.51
C ALA A 79 12.68 17.54 17.60
N VAL A 80 12.25 18.55 18.36
CA VAL A 80 10.83 18.90 18.49
C VAL A 80 10.31 19.58 17.21
N SER A 81 11.13 20.41 16.55
CA SER A 81 10.74 21.12 15.33
C SER A 81 10.49 20.21 14.13
N VAL A 82 10.91 18.92 14.17
CA VAL A 82 10.60 17.91 13.16
C VAL A 82 9.09 17.84 12.88
N PHE A 83 8.26 17.90 13.94
CA PHE A 83 6.80 17.78 13.80
C PHE A 83 6.17 18.96 13.06
N TRP A 84 6.76 20.14 13.12
CA TRP A 84 6.28 21.37 12.45
C TRP A 84 7.08 21.73 11.20
N HIS A 85 8.07 20.91 10.85
CA HIS A 85 8.91 21.18 9.68
C HIS A 85 8.09 21.10 8.39
N LYS A 86 8.56 21.86 7.37
CA LYS A 86 7.88 21.89 6.05
C LYS A 86 7.72 20.50 5.43
N ASP A 87 8.76 19.67 5.53
CA ASP A 87 8.75 18.32 4.94
C ASP A 87 7.71 17.44 5.61
N THR A 88 7.60 17.47 6.94
CA THR A 88 6.57 16.73 7.69
C THR A 88 5.16 17.19 7.31
N LYS A 89 4.95 18.50 7.22
CA LYS A 89 3.66 19.05 6.79
C LYS A 89 3.32 18.65 5.36
N GLN A 90 4.31 18.69 4.47
CA GLN A 90 4.12 18.28 3.08
C GLN A 90 3.76 16.80 2.97
N THR A 91 4.48 15.94 3.68
CA THR A 91 4.19 14.49 3.73
C THR A 91 2.79 14.21 4.25
N LEU A 92 2.38 14.86 5.34
CA LEU A 92 1.03 14.74 5.89
C LEU A 92 -0.05 15.24 4.91
N PHE A 93 0.22 16.35 4.22
CA PHE A 93 -0.71 16.91 3.24
C PHE A 93 -0.86 15.98 2.04
N ASP A 94 0.24 15.42 1.53
CA ASP A 94 0.23 14.49 0.41
C ASP A 94 -0.45 13.15 0.80
N ALA A 95 -0.20 12.64 2.00
CA ALA A 95 -0.92 11.49 2.55
C ALA A 95 -2.43 11.77 2.69
N GLY A 96 -2.79 12.98 3.16
CA GLY A 96 -4.19 13.42 3.24
C GLY A 96 -4.87 13.46 1.88
N LYS A 97 -4.21 13.97 0.85
CA LYS A 97 -4.74 13.97 -0.53
C LYS A 97 -5.02 12.57 -1.04
N LEU A 98 -4.05 11.65 -0.86
CA LEU A 98 -4.21 10.25 -1.26
C LEU A 98 -5.38 9.60 -0.52
N THR A 99 -5.49 9.84 0.78
CA THR A 99 -6.59 9.31 1.60
C THR A 99 -7.95 9.81 1.11
N ILE A 100 -8.09 11.12 0.82
CA ILE A 100 -9.33 11.70 0.29
C ILE A 100 -9.67 11.07 -1.06
N MET A 101 -8.68 10.91 -1.95
CA MET A 101 -8.88 10.30 -3.26
C MET A 101 -9.38 8.86 -3.13
N LEU A 102 -8.76 8.05 -2.27
CA LEU A 102 -9.17 6.67 -2.03
C LEU A 102 -10.58 6.59 -1.42
N LEU A 103 -10.89 7.43 -0.43
CA LEU A 103 -12.22 7.47 0.17
C LEU A 103 -13.30 7.87 -0.84
N PHE A 104 -13.00 8.80 -1.74
CA PHE A 104 -13.92 9.19 -2.81
C PHE A 104 -14.17 8.02 -3.78
N ILE A 105 -13.14 7.27 -4.17
CA ILE A 105 -13.27 6.06 -4.99
C ILE A 105 -14.13 5.02 -4.28
N ILE A 106 -13.89 4.77 -2.99
CA ILE A 106 -14.67 3.81 -2.18
C ILE A 106 -16.14 4.23 -2.12
N ALA A 107 -16.42 5.50 -1.87
CA ALA A 107 -17.80 6.00 -1.81
C ALA A 107 -18.55 5.76 -3.14
N ASN A 108 -17.92 6.06 -4.29
CA ASN A 108 -18.49 5.81 -5.60
C ASN A 108 -18.67 4.31 -5.89
N ALA A 109 -17.69 3.47 -5.48
CA ALA A 109 -17.78 2.03 -5.63
C ALA A 109 -18.93 1.42 -4.81
N LEU A 110 -19.22 1.95 -3.61
CA LEU A 110 -20.36 1.52 -2.80
C LEU A 110 -21.69 1.88 -3.46
N ILE A 111 -21.79 3.05 -4.07
CA ILE A 111 -22.98 3.44 -4.86
C ILE A 111 -23.17 2.47 -6.04
N LEU A 112 -22.09 2.23 -6.79
CA LEU A 112 -22.12 1.27 -7.90
C LEU A 112 -22.53 -0.13 -7.44
N LYS A 113 -21.94 -0.63 -6.35
CA LYS A 113 -22.32 -1.91 -5.74
C LYS A 113 -23.81 -1.96 -5.42
N HIS A 114 -24.36 -0.91 -4.84
CA HIS A 114 -25.80 -0.84 -4.49
C HIS A 114 -26.66 -0.98 -5.74
N VAL A 115 -26.38 -0.19 -6.78
CA VAL A 115 -27.11 -0.26 -8.06
C VAL A 115 -27.00 -1.64 -8.70
N LEU A 116 -25.80 -2.22 -8.78
CA LEU A 116 -25.58 -3.55 -9.36
C LEU A 116 -26.36 -4.65 -8.61
N THR A 117 -26.47 -4.50 -7.26
CA THR A 117 -27.19 -5.46 -6.42
C THR A 117 -28.70 -5.33 -6.61
N GLU A 118 -29.24 -4.12 -6.63
CA GLU A 118 -30.68 -3.85 -6.86
C GLU A 118 -31.14 -4.36 -8.25
N GLU A 119 -30.32 -4.12 -9.27
CA GLU A 119 -30.59 -4.56 -10.66
C GLU A 119 -30.27 -6.05 -10.87
N ARG A 120 -29.83 -6.79 -9.84
CA ARG A 120 -29.45 -8.20 -9.89
C ARG A 120 -28.42 -8.53 -10.99
N ILE A 121 -27.56 -7.58 -11.33
CA ILE A 121 -26.56 -7.76 -12.40
C ILE A 121 -25.64 -8.96 -12.14
N PRO A 122 -25.09 -9.19 -10.92
CA PRO A 122 -24.26 -10.37 -10.64
C PRO A 122 -24.99 -11.69 -10.94
N GLN A 123 -26.28 -11.79 -10.56
CA GLN A 123 -27.09 -12.98 -10.79
C GLN A 123 -27.33 -13.21 -12.27
N MET A 124 -27.66 -12.15 -13.03
CA MET A 124 -27.84 -12.24 -14.49
C MET A 124 -26.56 -12.71 -15.19
N ILE A 125 -25.41 -12.22 -14.77
CA ILE A 125 -24.11 -12.66 -15.31
C ILE A 125 -23.88 -14.14 -14.96
N THR A 126 -24.15 -14.55 -13.72
CA THR A 126 -24.00 -15.95 -13.29
C THR A 126 -24.89 -16.88 -14.10
N GLU A 127 -26.17 -16.53 -14.28
CA GLU A 127 -27.12 -17.32 -15.07
C GLU A 127 -26.70 -17.43 -16.54
N ALA A 128 -26.22 -16.32 -17.13
CA ALA A 128 -25.70 -16.31 -18.47
C ALA A 128 -24.45 -17.19 -18.63
N MET A 129 -23.56 -17.19 -17.65
CA MET A 129 -22.37 -18.05 -17.64
C MET A 129 -22.72 -19.52 -17.49
N LEU A 130 -23.65 -19.86 -16.59
CA LEU A 130 -24.11 -21.24 -16.40
C LEU A 130 -24.84 -21.76 -17.64
N SER A 131 -25.66 -20.91 -18.30
CA SER A 131 -26.35 -21.28 -19.54
C SER A 131 -25.41 -21.50 -20.72
N ALA A 132 -24.24 -20.84 -20.70
CA ALA A 132 -23.19 -21.03 -21.69
C ALA A 132 -22.17 -22.11 -21.33
N ASP A 133 -22.47 -22.94 -20.29
CA ASP A 133 -21.58 -23.98 -19.75
C ASP A 133 -20.19 -23.45 -19.30
N PHE A 134 -20.15 -22.20 -18.85
CA PHE A 134 -18.96 -21.59 -18.29
C PHE A 134 -18.76 -22.05 -16.85
N GLY A 135 -17.82 -22.99 -16.67
CA GLY A 135 -17.43 -23.44 -15.35
C GLY A 135 -16.57 -22.44 -14.57
N PRO A 136 -16.25 -22.75 -13.28
CA PRO A 136 -15.45 -21.89 -12.41
C PRO A 136 -14.10 -21.49 -13.02
N ILE A 137 -13.46 -22.39 -13.75
CA ILE A 137 -12.15 -22.13 -14.39
C ILE A 137 -12.26 -21.04 -15.46
N MET A 138 -13.31 -21.08 -16.30
CA MET A 138 -13.50 -20.09 -17.33
C MET A 138 -13.79 -18.71 -16.73
N PHE A 139 -14.57 -18.66 -15.66
CA PHE A 139 -14.80 -17.43 -14.88
C PHE A 139 -13.49 -16.83 -14.40
N LEU A 140 -12.62 -17.63 -13.77
CA LEU A 140 -11.31 -17.17 -13.29
C LEU A 140 -10.41 -16.64 -14.43
N ILE A 141 -10.44 -17.28 -15.60
CA ILE A 141 -9.70 -16.81 -16.78
C ILE A 141 -10.20 -15.43 -17.22
N VAL A 142 -11.51 -15.25 -17.32
CA VAL A 142 -12.12 -13.97 -17.72
C VAL A 142 -11.80 -12.88 -16.72
N VAL A 143 -11.91 -13.15 -15.42
CA VAL A 143 -11.55 -12.21 -14.35
C VAL A 143 -10.07 -11.84 -14.41
N ASN A 144 -9.17 -12.81 -14.62
CA ASN A 144 -7.75 -12.54 -14.76
C ASN A 144 -7.45 -11.63 -15.96
N ILE A 145 -8.07 -11.90 -17.12
CA ILE A 145 -7.89 -11.05 -18.31
C ILE A 145 -8.38 -9.62 -18.02
N LEU A 146 -9.55 -9.49 -17.39
CA LEU A 146 -10.12 -8.19 -17.02
C LEU A 146 -9.19 -7.42 -16.07
N LEU A 147 -8.65 -8.10 -15.05
CA LEU A 147 -7.72 -7.50 -14.10
C LEU A 147 -6.37 -7.14 -14.74
N LEU A 148 -5.86 -7.97 -15.67
CA LEU A 148 -4.65 -7.67 -16.43
C LEU A 148 -4.83 -6.43 -17.30
N ILE A 149 -5.93 -6.33 -18.05
CA ILE A 149 -6.22 -5.17 -18.88
C ILE A 149 -6.44 -3.94 -17.99
N GLY A 150 -7.28 -4.04 -16.97
CA GLY A 150 -7.57 -2.94 -16.07
C GLY A 150 -6.33 -2.42 -15.33
N GLY A 151 -5.45 -3.32 -14.90
CA GLY A 151 -4.20 -2.99 -14.22
C GLY A 151 -3.17 -2.26 -15.08
N GLN A 152 -3.33 -2.24 -16.42
CA GLN A 152 -2.49 -1.42 -17.29
C GLN A 152 -2.87 0.07 -17.26
N PHE A 153 -4.12 0.37 -16.91
CA PHE A 153 -4.67 1.73 -16.98
C PHE A 153 -4.95 2.33 -15.60
N MET A 154 -5.14 1.49 -14.60
CA MET A 154 -5.57 1.90 -13.25
C MET A 154 -4.60 1.39 -12.18
N GLU A 155 -4.51 2.16 -11.10
CA GLU A 155 -3.82 1.70 -9.89
C GLU A 155 -4.53 0.43 -9.32
N PRO A 156 -3.76 -0.59 -8.90
CA PRO A 156 -4.32 -1.87 -8.42
C PRO A 156 -5.35 -1.71 -7.29
N SER A 157 -5.14 -0.78 -6.37
CA SER A 157 -6.06 -0.53 -5.25
C SER A 157 -7.43 -0.05 -5.74
N GLY A 158 -7.46 0.91 -6.66
CA GLY A 158 -8.69 1.42 -7.27
C GLY A 158 -9.42 0.36 -8.08
N LEU A 159 -8.67 -0.41 -8.86
CA LEU A 159 -9.23 -1.50 -9.68
C LEU A 159 -9.91 -2.55 -8.80
N LEU A 160 -9.26 -3.01 -7.72
CA LEU A 160 -9.82 -3.99 -6.81
C LEU A 160 -11.09 -3.48 -6.11
N ILE A 161 -11.11 -2.22 -5.67
CA ILE A 161 -12.28 -1.61 -5.02
C ILE A 161 -13.50 -1.61 -5.94
N ILE A 162 -13.31 -1.41 -7.25
CA ILE A 162 -14.40 -1.40 -8.24
C ILE A 162 -14.80 -2.82 -8.63
N VAL A 163 -13.84 -3.70 -8.90
CA VAL A 163 -14.09 -5.03 -9.46
C VAL A 163 -14.55 -6.04 -8.41
N ALA A 164 -14.01 -5.98 -7.17
CA ALA A 164 -14.33 -6.97 -6.15
C ALA A 164 -15.83 -7.05 -5.81
N PRO A 165 -16.59 -5.95 -5.64
CA PRO A 165 -18.03 -6.04 -5.38
C PRO A 165 -18.84 -6.70 -6.49
N LEU A 166 -18.34 -6.66 -7.73
CA LEU A 166 -18.98 -7.29 -8.88
C LEU A 166 -18.64 -8.78 -8.98
N VAL A 167 -17.35 -9.11 -8.84
CA VAL A 167 -16.81 -10.46 -9.08
C VAL A 167 -17.09 -11.41 -7.90
N PHE A 168 -17.01 -10.92 -6.67
CA PHE A 168 -17.12 -11.73 -5.47
C PHE A 168 -18.47 -12.48 -5.33
N PRO A 169 -19.64 -11.84 -5.55
CA PRO A 169 -20.92 -12.56 -5.52
C PRO A 169 -21.01 -13.67 -6.56
N ILE A 170 -20.44 -13.44 -7.75
CA ILE A 170 -20.42 -14.42 -8.84
C ILE A 170 -19.52 -15.61 -8.47
N ALA A 171 -18.35 -15.36 -7.89
CA ALA A 171 -17.43 -16.39 -7.43
C ALA A 171 -18.10 -17.33 -6.41
N ILE A 172 -18.76 -16.75 -5.40
CA ILE A 172 -19.51 -17.54 -4.39
C ILE A 172 -20.61 -18.38 -5.05
N ALA A 173 -21.37 -17.82 -6.00
CA ALA A 173 -22.44 -18.55 -6.69
C ALA A 173 -21.91 -19.71 -7.55
N LEU A 174 -20.66 -19.62 -8.05
CA LEU A 174 -19.96 -20.68 -8.77
C LEU A 174 -19.22 -21.68 -7.86
N GLY A 175 -19.27 -21.48 -6.53
CA GLY A 175 -18.65 -22.38 -5.56
C GLY A 175 -17.13 -22.21 -5.40
N ILE A 176 -16.62 -21.01 -5.72
CA ILE A 176 -15.20 -20.62 -5.57
C ILE A 176 -14.98 -19.92 -4.23
#